data_2741fa1e07f696c5f9109e4a9fe23504
#
_entry.id   2741fa1e07f696c5f9109e4a9fe23504
#
_cell.length_a   1.000
_cell.length_b   1.000
_cell.length_c   1.000
_cell.angle_alpha   90.00
_cell.angle_beta   90.00
_cell.angle_gamma   90.00
#
_symmetry.space_group_name_H-M   'P 1'
#
loop_
_entity.id
_entity.type
_entity.pdbx_description
1 polymer ?
#
loop_
_entity_poly.entity_id
_entity_poly.type
_entity_poly.pdbx_seq_one_letter_code
_entity_poly.pdbx_strand_id
1 'polypeptide(L)'
;VDATPFKRDVLKELADECHKQGIKLHFYYSHLDWRRDDYPEGGGTGRGTGRPKGHGDWKSYYKFMNNQLTELLTNYGPVGAIWFDGVWDQPKDFDWQLEEQYALIHKLQPACLVGNNHHRTPYAGEDFQMFERDLPGENKAGLSGQSVSSLPLETCETMNGMWGYKIEDQNYKSPKALIHYLVKAAGKNANLLMNIGPQPNGELPATAVDRLKKVGEWMDQYGETIYGTRGGDVAPHPWGVSTRKGDRLFIHVLDLKDN
;
A
#
# COMPACT_ATOMS: atom_id res chain seq x y z
N VAL A 1 -1.13 -19.61 12.89
CA VAL A 1 -0.13 -20.47 13.52
C VAL A 1 -0.61 -21.91 13.55
N ASP A 2 -1.84 -22.18 13.97
CA ASP A 2 -2.32 -23.53 14.21
C ASP A 2 -2.53 -24.35 12.93
N ALA A 3 -2.91 -23.68 11.84
CA ALA A 3 -3.20 -24.33 10.55
C ALA A 3 -1.94 -24.68 9.72
N THR A 4 -0.74 -24.29 10.16
CA THR A 4 0.50 -24.51 9.43
C THR A 4 1.51 -25.32 10.25
N PRO A 5 2.45 -26.06 9.61
CA PRO A 5 3.50 -26.78 10.34
C PRO A 5 4.55 -25.85 10.98
N PHE A 6 4.59 -24.56 10.62
CA PHE A 6 5.62 -23.63 11.06
C PHE A 6 5.59 -23.33 12.56
N LYS A 7 4.41 -23.28 13.18
CA LYS A 7 4.17 -23.17 14.64
C LYS A 7 4.80 -21.95 15.33
N ARG A 8 5.18 -20.92 14.59
CA ARG A 8 5.68 -19.64 15.12
C ARG A 8 4.72 -18.53 14.73
N ASP A 9 4.59 -17.52 15.59
CA ASP A 9 3.84 -16.30 15.29
C ASP A 9 4.76 -15.31 14.55
N VAL A 10 4.78 -15.43 13.22
CA VAL A 10 5.62 -14.56 12.37
C VAL A 10 5.23 -13.09 12.45
N LEU A 11 3.95 -12.78 12.71
CA LEU A 11 3.50 -11.40 12.87
C LEU A 11 4.04 -10.80 14.16
N LYS A 12 4.07 -11.60 15.25
CA LYS A 12 4.65 -11.17 16.53
C LYS A 12 6.13 -10.89 16.41
N GLU A 13 6.87 -11.80 15.78
CA GLU A 13 8.31 -11.65 15.56
C GLU A 13 8.63 -10.42 14.69
N LEU A 14 7.85 -10.21 13.61
CA LEU A 14 7.98 -9.03 12.76
C LEU A 14 7.65 -7.76 13.53
N ALA A 15 6.56 -7.74 14.31
CA ALA A 15 6.16 -6.58 15.10
C ALA A 15 7.24 -6.20 16.12
N ASP A 16 7.77 -7.18 16.85
CA ASP A 16 8.81 -6.96 17.85
C ASP A 16 10.09 -6.38 17.21
N GLU A 17 10.49 -6.89 16.04
CA GLU A 17 11.67 -6.39 15.35
C GLU A 17 11.43 -4.99 14.74
N CYS A 18 10.26 -4.72 14.19
CA CYS A 18 9.89 -3.37 13.74
C CYS A 18 9.98 -2.35 14.88
N HIS A 19 9.39 -2.65 16.03
CA HIS A 19 9.42 -1.77 17.18
C HIS A 19 10.84 -1.54 17.71
N LYS A 20 11.64 -2.58 17.79
CA LYS A 20 13.06 -2.53 18.20
C LYS A 20 13.88 -1.62 17.28
N GLN A 21 13.61 -1.64 15.98
CA GLN A 21 14.32 -0.83 14.98
C GLN A 21 13.68 0.55 14.73
N GLY A 22 12.60 0.89 15.42
CA GLY A 22 11.90 2.16 15.23
C GLY A 22 11.13 2.25 13.90
N ILE A 23 10.81 1.11 13.29
CA ILE A 23 10.01 1.01 12.06
C ILE A 23 8.53 0.93 12.47
N LYS A 24 7.69 1.78 11.89
CA LYS A 24 6.25 1.72 12.11
C LYS A 24 5.67 0.54 11.34
N LEU A 25 5.00 -0.37 12.07
CA LEU A 25 4.35 -1.52 11.49
C LEU A 25 3.01 -1.13 10.87
N HIS A 26 2.82 -1.45 9.60
CA HIS A 26 1.54 -1.36 8.91
C HIS A 26 1.13 -2.75 8.45
N PHE A 27 -0.13 -3.12 8.62
CA PHE A 27 -0.66 -4.39 8.12
C PHE A 27 -1.44 -4.18 6.83
N TYR A 28 -1.13 -4.96 5.79
CA TYR A 28 -2.02 -5.18 4.66
C TYR A 28 -3.12 -6.15 5.10
N TYR A 29 -4.36 -5.78 4.90
CA TYR A 29 -5.50 -6.62 5.21
C TYR A 29 -6.46 -6.71 4.01
N SER A 30 -6.61 -7.91 3.46
CA SER A 30 -7.53 -8.17 2.37
C SER A 30 -8.95 -8.40 2.89
N HIS A 31 -9.93 -7.69 2.30
CA HIS A 31 -11.35 -7.92 2.57
C HIS A 31 -11.86 -9.23 1.95
N LEU A 32 -11.14 -9.77 0.97
CA LEU A 32 -11.52 -11.03 0.35
C LEU A 32 -10.71 -12.21 0.91
N ASP A 33 -11.36 -13.34 1.11
CA ASP A 33 -10.73 -14.62 1.40
C ASP A 33 -11.42 -15.75 0.62
N TRP A 34 -10.81 -16.15 -0.49
CA TRP A 34 -11.36 -17.19 -1.37
C TRP A 34 -11.37 -18.60 -0.74
N ARG A 35 -10.79 -18.78 0.42
CA ARG A 35 -10.74 -20.07 1.13
C ARG A 35 -11.84 -20.25 2.16
N ARG A 36 -12.48 -19.16 2.56
CA ARG A 36 -13.53 -19.18 3.55
C ARG A 36 -14.88 -19.56 2.94
N ASP A 37 -15.58 -20.49 3.57
CA ASP A 37 -16.90 -20.96 3.13
C ASP A 37 -17.98 -19.87 3.31
N ASP A 38 -17.82 -19.04 4.34
CA ASP A 38 -18.74 -17.95 4.66
C ASP A 38 -18.46 -16.63 3.90
N TYR A 39 -17.39 -16.58 3.07
CA TYR A 39 -17.15 -15.42 2.20
C TYR A 39 -18.29 -15.26 1.19
N PRO A 40 -18.81 -14.03 0.97
CA PRO A 40 -19.97 -13.78 0.10
C PRO A 40 -19.79 -14.34 -1.31
N GLU A 41 -20.88 -14.89 -1.85
CA GLU A 41 -20.95 -15.27 -3.26
C GLU A 41 -20.96 -14.04 -4.18
N GLY A 42 -20.72 -14.27 -5.45
CA GLY A 42 -20.78 -13.21 -6.47
C GLY A 42 -19.46 -12.52 -6.75
N GLY A 43 -18.39 -12.86 -6.03
CA GLY A 43 -17.06 -12.36 -6.31
C GLY A 43 -16.58 -12.68 -7.73
N GLY A 44 -15.98 -11.67 -8.40
CA GLY A 44 -15.50 -11.80 -9.79
C GLY A 44 -14.23 -12.58 -9.94
N THR A 45 -13.48 -12.78 -8.86
CA THR A 45 -12.13 -13.34 -8.85
C THR A 45 -12.06 -14.69 -8.12
N GLY A 46 -10.87 -15.26 -8.00
CA GLY A 46 -10.66 -16.53 -7.32
C GLY A 46 -11.13 -17.76 -8.11
N ARG A 47 -11.46 -17.62 -9.40
CA ARG A 47 -11.80 -18.78 -10.24
C ARG A 47 -10.59 -19.70 -10.37
N GLY A 48 -10.80 -21.00 -10.17
CA GLY A 48 -9.74 -22.01 -10.23
C GLY A 48 -8.91 -22.16 -8.94
N THR A 49 -9.20 -21.41 -7.88
CA THR A 49 -8.52 -21.54 -6.58
C THR A 49 -9.02 -22.70 -5.72
N GLY A 50 -10.04 -23.45 -6.19
CA GLY A 50 -10.72 -24.48 -5.40
C GLY A 50 -11.65 -23.90 -4.33
N ARG A 51 -12.06 -22.66 -4.48
CA ARG A 51 -13.04 -21.99 -3.62
C ARG A 51 -14.30 -22.84 -3.51
N PRO A 52 -14.82 -23.07 -2.28
CA PRO A 52 -16.12 -23.70 -2.10
C PRO A 52 -17.22 -22.94 -2.87
N LYS A 53 -18.11 -23.65 -3.52
CA LYS A 53 -19.30 -23.03 -4.11
C LYS A 53 -20.30 -22.78 -2.98
N GLY A 54 -20.52 -21.56 -2.76
CA GLY A 54 -21.58 -20.80 -2.20
C GLY A 54 -22.35 -21.33 -1.03
N HIS A 55 -22.07 -20.84 0.11
CA HIS A 55 -23.05 -20.62 1.19
C HIS A 55 -22.67 -19.37 1.98
N GLY A 56 -22.20 -18.34 1.27
CA GLY A 56 -21.72 -17.11 1.90
C GLY A 56 -22.63 -16.63 3.01
N ASP A 57 -22.10 -16.51 4.19
CA ASP A 57 -22.75 -15.88 5.35
C ASP A 57 -21.98 -14.60 5.68
N TRP A 58 -22.44 -13.47 5.14
CA TRP A 58 -21.81 -12.18 5.34
C TRP A 58 -21.65 -11.83 6.83
N LYS A 59 -22.65 -12.11 7.65
CA LYS A 59 -22.58 -11.81 9.08
C LYS A 59 -21.48 -12.63 9.78
N SER A 60 -21.33 -13.89 9.44
CA SER A 60 -20.26 -14.75 9.93
C SER A 60 -18.90 -14.24 9.47
N TYR A 61 -18.76 -13.96 8.17
CA TYR A 61 -17.52 -13.46 7.58
C TYR A 61 -17.10 -12.10 8.13
N TYR A 62 -18.03 -11.16 8.25
CA TYR A 62 -17.79 -9.85 8.82
C TYR A 62 -17.31 -9.92 10.28
N LYS A 63 -17.95 -10.78 11.08
CA LYS A 63 -17.50 -11.05 12.45
C LYS A 63 -16.08 -11.63 12.48
N PHE A 64 -15.76 -12.54 11.57
CA PHE A 64 -14.42 -13.12 11.46
C PHE A 64 -13.38 -12.04 11.16
N MET A 65 -13.62 -11.17 10.17
CA MET A 65 -12.71 -10.06 9.86
C MET A 65 -12.49 -9.14 11.06
N ASN A 66 -13.57 -8.74 11.74
CA ASN A 66 -13.47 -7.85 12.90
C ASN A 66 -12.72 -8.51 14.08
N ASN A 67 -12.84 -9.83 14.27
CA ASN A 67 -12.05 -10.55 15.24
C ASN A 67 -10.56 -10.53 14.87
N GLN A 68 -10.20 -10.77 13.60
CA GLN A 68 -8.81 -10.68 13.13
C GLN A 68 -8.24 -9.26 13.29
N LEU A 69 -8.99 -8.23 12.93
CA LEU A 69 -8.58 -6.83 13.14
C LEU A 69 -8.37 -6.54 14.62
N THR A 70 -9.23 -7.05 15.49
CA THR A 70 -9.07 -6.94 16.94
C THR A 70 -7.78 -7.62 17.42
N GLU A 71 -7.49 -8.83 16.95
CA GLU A 71 -6.23 -9.54 17.26
C GLU A 71 -5.00 -8.74 16.80
N LEU A 72 -5.01 -8.22 15.55
CA LEU A 72 -3.91 -7.43 15.00
C LEU A 72 -3.65 -6.16 15.82
N LEU A 73 -4.70 -5.52 16.30
CA LEU A 73 -4.62 -4.24 17.02
C LEU A 73 -4.45 -4.38 18.54
N THR A 74 -4.53 -5.61 19.09
CA THR A 74 -4.38 -5.83 20.53
C THR A 74 -3.16 -6.66 20.91
N ASN A 75 -2.65 -7.51 20.03
CA ASN A 75 -1.62 -8.50 20.36
C ASN A 75 -0.21 -8.12 19.89
N TYR A 76 -0.07 -7.15 18.99
CA TYR A 76 1.19 -6.84 18.28
C TYR A 76 1.77 -5.46 18.61
N GLY A 77 1.29 -4.81 19.68
CA GLY A 77 1.74 -3.48 20.08
C GLY A 77 1.20 -2.37 19.16
N PRO A 78 1.88 -1.21 19.11
CA PRO A 78 1.44 -0.10 18.28
C PRO A 78 1.47 -0.44 16.78
N VAL A 79 0.34 -0.28 16.12
CA VAL A 79 0.18 -0.44 14.66
C VAL A 79 0.03 0.94 14.03
N GLY A 80 0.85 1.24 13.05
CA GLY A 80 0.85 2.54 12.39
C GLY A 80 -0.29 2.72 11.39
N ALA A 81 -0.67 1.65 10.68
CA ALA A 81 -1.84 1.68 9.78
C ALA A 81 -2.38 0.27 9.49
N ILE A 82 -3.66 0.22 9.10
CA ILE A 82 -4.25 -0.89 8.35
C ILE A 82 -4.43 -0.44 6.91
N TRP A 83 -3.85 -1.19 6.00
CA TRP A 83 -3.91 -1.01 4.56
C TRP A 83 -4.88 -2.03 3.96
N PHE A 84 -6.10 -1.60 3.68
CA PHE A 84 -7.15 -2.47 3.14
C PHE A 84 -7.09 -2.64 1.63
N ASP A 85 -7.52 -3.82 1.17
CA ASP A 85 -7.68 -4.15 -0.24
C ASP A 85 -8.79 -5.18 -0.44
N GLY A 86 -9.17 -5.44 -1.69
CA GLY A 86 -10.04 -6.57 -2.05
C GLY A 86 -11.52 -6.26 -2.15
N VAL A 87 -11.98 -5.05 -1.82
CA VAL A 87 -13.40 -4.68 -1.92
C VAL A 87 -13.93 -4.72 -3.36
N TRP A 88 -13.05 -4.65 -4.34
CA TRP A 88 -13.35 -4.74 -5.78
C TRP A 88 -13.83 -6.14 -6.24
N ASP A 89 -13.68 -7.17 -5.39
CA ASP A 89 -14.13 -8.53 -5.72
C ASP A 89 -15.67 -8.66 -5.71
N GLN A 90 -16.36 -7.80 -4.99
CA GLN A 90 -17.81 -7.78 -4.92
C GLN A 90 -18.42 -6.66 -5.80
N PRO A 91 -19.73 -6.72 -6.14
CA PRO A 91 -20.42 -5.63 -6.82
C PRO A 91 -20.20 -4.27 -6.16
N LYS A 92 -20.29 -3.19 -6.96
CA LYS A 92 -20.00 -1.83 -6.46
C LYS A 92 -20.93 -1.34 -5.37
N ASP A 93 -22.12 -1.90 -5.30
CA ASP A 93 -23.19 -1.62 -4.33
C ASP A 93 -23.20 -2.58 -3.15
N PHE A 94 -22.24 -3.50 -3.08
CA PHE A 94 -22.10 -4.39 -1.92
C PHE A 94 -21.72 -3.58 -0.68
N ASP A 95 -22.51 -3.71 0.37
CA ASP A 95 -22.24 -3.05 1.65
C ASP A 95 -21.21 -3.84 2.48
N TRP A 96 -19.97 -3.35 2.46
CA TRP A 96 -18.87 -3.90 3.23
C TRP A 96 -18.90 -3.49 4.70
N GLN A 97 -19.80 -2.59 5.11
CA GLN A 97 -19.84 -2.02 6.47
C GLN A 97 -18.49 -1.40 6.89
N LEU A 98 -17.85 -0.67 5.96
CA LEU A 98 -16.49 -0.16 6.14
C LEU A 98 -16.40 0.86 7.28
N GLU A 99 -17.39 1.75 7.42
CA GLU A 99 -17.38 2.78 8.47
C GLU A 99 -17.33 2.16 9.88
N GLU A 100 -18.03 1.05 10.10
CA GLU A 100 -18.00 0.33 11.37
C GLU A 100 -16.63 -0.32 11.63
N GLN A 101 -15.99 -0.87 10.57
CA GLN A 101 -14.64 -1.42 10.68
C GLN A 101 -13.60 -0.33 10.99
N TYR A 102 -13.70 0.82 10.33
CA TYR A 102 -12.81 1.95 10.56
C TYR A 102 -12.97 2.51 11.98
N ALA A 103 -14.23 2.63 12.45
CA ALA A 103 -14.52 3.00 13.82
C ALA A 103 -13.98 2.00 14.85
N LEU A 104 -14.01 0.70 14.55
CA LEU A 104 -13.41 -0.34 15.40
C LEU A 104 -11.88 -0.14 15.53
N ILE A 105 -11.20 0.12 14.40
CA ILE A 105 -9.75 0.34 14.38
C ILE A 105 -9.39 1.57 15.23
N HIS A 106 -10.01 2.70 14.97
CA HIS A 106 -9.75 3.94 15.72
C HIS A 106 -10.14 3.84 17.20
N LYS A 107 -11.14 3.03 17.54
CA LYS A 107 -11.48 2.73 18.94
C LYS A 107 -10.39 1.93 19.65
N LEU A 108 -9.82 0.94 18.97
CA LEU A 108 -8.78 0.07 19.54
C LEU A 108 -7.42 0.77 19.60
N GLN A 109 -7.06 1.48 18.54
CA GLN A 109 -5.82 2.27 18.43
C GLN A 109 -6.09 3.61 17.74
N PRO A 110 -6.37 4.69 18.47
CA PRO A 110 -6.73 5.99 17.89
C PRO A 110 -5.67 6.60 16.95
N ALA A 111 -4.41 6.19 17.07
CA ALA A 111 -3.31 6.64 16.22
C ALA A 111 -3.05 5.73 15.00
N CYS A 112 -3.76 4.61 14.87
CA CYS A 112 -3.66 3.73 13.72
C CYS A 112 -4.39 4.34 12.54
N LEU A 113 -3.68 4.59 11.44
CA LEU A 113 -4.26 5.15 10.23
C LEU A 113 -5.01 4.07 9.44
N VAL A 114 -6.04 4.49 8.75
CA VAL A 114 -6.84 3.63 7.86
C VAL A 114 -6.73 4.13 6.42
N GLY A 115 -6.36 3.24 5.52
CA GLY A 115 -6.44 3.47 4.08
C GLY A 115 -7.00 2.24 3.37
N ASN A 116 -7.69 2.45 2.26
CA ASN A 116 -8.31 1.36 1.51
C ASN A 116 -8.13 1.52 0.00
N ASN A 117 -7.55 0.50 -0.63
CA ASN A 117 -7.29 0.46 -2.06
C ASN A 117 -8.54 0.06 -2.86
N HIS A 118 -9.64 0.75 -2.63
CA HIS A 118 -10.92 0.49 -3.30
C HIS A 118 -11.11 1.24 -4.64
N HIS A 119 -10.12 2.03 -5.06
CA HIS A 119 -10.13 2.79 -6.31
C HIS A 119 -11.31 3.79 -6.44
N ARG A 120 -11.75 4.35 -5.32
CA ARG A 120 -12.85 5.32 -5.23
C ARG A 120 -12.42 6.54 -4.42
N THR A 121 -13.27 7.55 -4.38
CA THR A 121 -13.14 8.65 -3.42
C THR A 121 -13.23 8.09 -2.00
N PRO A 122 -12.39 8.56 -1.06
CA PRO A 122 -12.37 8.04 0.31
C PRO A 122 -13.72 8.06 1.00
N TYR A 123 -13.99 7.02 1.79
CA TYR A 123 -15.13 6.96 2.68
C TYR A 123 -14.82 7.65 4.02
N ALA A 124 -15.87 7.94 4.78
CA ALA A 124 -15.72 8.45 6.13
C ALA A 124 -14.88 7.50 7.01
N GLY A 125 -13.92 8.05 7.74
CA GLY A 125 -13.01 7.27 8.58
C GLY A 125 -11.73 6.79 7.91
N GLU A 126 -11.51 7.07 6.63
CA GLU A 126 -10.20 6.91 5.99
C GLU A 126 -9.29 8.10 6.30
N ASP A 127 -8.02 7.82 6.59
CA ASP A 127 -7.03 8.82 6.97
C ASP A 127 -6.12 9.21 5.81
N PHE A 128 -6.04 8.39 4.77
CA PHE A 128 -5.27 8.67 3.55
C PHE A 128 -5.90 7.99 2.33
N GLN A 129 -5.71 8.61 1.17
CA GLN A 129 -6.20 8.10 -0.11
C GLN A 129 -5.09 7.38 -0.87
N MET A 130 -5.42 6.24 -1.46
CA MET A 130 -4.48 5.38 -2.17
C MET A 130 -4.67 5.41 -3.68
N PHE A 131 -3.54 5.26 -4.38
CA PHE A 131 -3.45 5.10 -5.83
C PHE A 131 -2.53 3.91 -6.12
N GLU A 132 -2.95 2.99 -6.98
CA GLU A 132 -2.18 1.81 -7.32
C GLU A 132 -1.57 1.95 -8.71
N ARG A 133 -0.23 1.79 -8.79
CA ARG A 133 0.57 1.87 -10.03
C ARG A 133 0.45 3.19 -10.80
N ASP A 134 -0.41 4.07 -10.36
CA ASP A 134 -0.62 5.40 -10.90
C ASP A 134 -0.29 6.46 -9.85
N LEU A 135 0.14 7.62 -10.30
CA LEU A 135 0.28 8.79 -9.44
C LEU A 135 -1.08 9.50 -9.29
N PRO A 136 -1.31 10.25 -8.20
CA PRO A 136 -2.54 11.01 -8.04
C PRO A 136 -2.91 11.84 -9.28
N GLY A 137 -4.15 11.67 -9.75
CA GLY A 137 -4.66 12.32 -10.96
C GLY A 137 -4.22 11.69 -12.28
N GLU A 138 -3.56 10.54 -12.26
CA GLU A 138 -3.27 9.71 -13.43
C GLU A 138 -4.10 8.43 -13.40
N ASN A 139 -4.32 7.82 -14.56
CA ASN A 139 -5.00 6.54 -14.70
C ASN A 139 -4.43 5.73 -15.87
N LYS A 140 -3.09 5.59 -15.91
CA LYS A 140 -2.37 4.87 -16.97
C LYS A 140 -2.48 3.36 -16.80
N ALA A 141 -2.47 2.89 -15.54
CA ALA A 141 -2.70 1.49 -15.20
C ALA A 141 -4.18 1.10 -15.27
N GLY A 142 -5.10 2.08 -15.34
CA GLY A 142 -6.54 1.84 -15.41
C GLY A 142 -7.21 1.58 -14.04
N LEU A 143 -6.47 1.75 -12.95
CA LEU A 143 -6.93 1.47 -11.59
C LEU A 143 -7.22 2.72 -10.75
N SER A 144 -6.82 3.91 -11.22
CA SER A 144 -6.79 5.14 -10.42
C SER A 144 -7.59 6.29 -11.03
N GLY A 145 -8.80 5.98 -11.53
CA GLY A 145 -9.70 6.97 -12.12
C GLY A 145 -10.46 7.85 -11.12
N GLN A 146 -10.27 7.65 -9.81
CA GLN A 146 -10.92 8.42 -8.75
C GLN A 146 -10.38 9.86 -8.68
N SER A 147 -11.25 10.78 -8.21
CA SER A 147 -10.84 12.15 -7.91
C SER A 147 -9.84 12.19 -6.75
N VAL A 148 -8.87 13.11 -6.82
CA VAL A 148 -7.91 13.36 -5.74
C VAL A 148 -8.63 14.13 -4.62
N SER A 149 -8.57 13.61 -3.40
CA SER A 149 -9.16 14.22 -2.21
C SER A 149 -8.18 15.18 -1.52
N SER A 150 -8.63 15.79 -0.41
CA SER A 150 -7.79 16.60 0.47
C SER A 150 -7.04 15.81 1.54
N LEU A 151 -7.26 14.50 1.63
CA LEU A 151 -6.55 13.64 2.56
C LEU A 151 -5.08 13.52 2.16
N PRO A 152 -4.19 13.11 3.08
CA PRO A 152 -2.87 12.62 2.71
C PRO A 152 -2.96 11.57 1.61
N LEU A 153 -2.01 11.61 0.66
CA LEU A 153 -2.02 10.75 -0.51
C LEU A 153 -0.90 9.72 -0.43
N GLU A 154 -1.16 8.52 -0.86
CA GLU A 154 -0.17 7.47 -1.06
C GLU A 154 -0.32 6.86 -2.45
N THR A 155 0.79 6.59 -3.11
CA THR A 155 0.83 5.74 -4.30
C THR A 155 1.67 4.51 -4.02
N CYS A 156 1.20 3.33 -4.43
CA CYS A 156 1.97 2.10 -4.34
C CYS A 156 2.43 1.61 -5.71
N GLU A 157 3.66 1.11 -5.75
CA GLU A 157 4.25 0.53 -6.95
C GLU A 157 5.19 -0.62 -6.55
N THR A 158 5.38 -1.59 -7.44
CA THR A 158 6.36 -2.67 -7.25
C THR A 158 7.62 -2.45 -8.08
N MET A 159 8.75 -2.95 -7.58
CA MET A 159 10.03 -2.82 -8.29
C MET A 159 10.09 -3.58 -9.62
N ASN A 160 9.29 -4.61 -9.76
CA ASN A 160 9.22 -5.49 -10.94
C ASN A 160 7.77 -5.62 -11.44
N GLY A 161 7.37 -6.73 -12.04
CA GLY A 161 6.02 -6.93 -12.56
C GLY A 161 5.01 -7.39 -11.51
N MET A 162 5.46 -8.20 -10.54
CA MET A 162 4.61 -8.88 -9.55
C MET A 162 4.74 -8.26 -8.17
N TRP A 163 3.64 -8.26 -7.40
CA TRP A 163 3.65 -7.82 -6.00
C TRP A 163 4.38 -8.83 -5.10
N GLY A 164 4.09 -10.11 -5.25
CA GLY A 164 4.78 -11.19 -4.56
C GLY A 164 6.04 -11.64 -5.29
N TYR A 165 6.87 -12.44 -4.61
CA TYR A 165 8.03 -13.06 -5.24
C TYR A 165 7.62 -14.04 -6.33
N LYS A 166 8.24 -13.88 -7.50
CA LYS A 166 8.12 -14.79 -8.64
C LYS A 166 9.51 -14.94 -9.27
N ILE A 167 10.02 -16.16 -9.30
CA ILE A 167 11.39 -16.44 -9.73
C ILE A 167 11.66 -16.03 -11.20
N GLU A 168 10.64 -16.12 -12.07
CA GLU A 168 10.76 -15.74 -13.48
C GLU A 168 10.67 -14.23 -13.71
N ASP A 169 10.15 -13.46 -12.74
CA ASP A 169 10.00 -12.02 -12.87
C ASP A 169 11.28 -11.27 -12.51
N GLN A 170 12.20 -11.21 -13.46
CA GLN A 170 13.47 -10.52 -13.35
C GLN A 170 13.46 -9.11 -13.98
N ASN A 171 12.29 -8.62 -14.38
CA ASN A 171 12.16 -7.32 -15.03
C ASN A 171 12.08 -6.17 -14.01
N TYR A 172 13.18 -5.94 -13.30
CA TYR A 172 13.29 -4.87 -12.31
C TYR A 172 13.43 -3.50 -12.97
N LYS A 173 12.68 -2.52 -12.48
CA LYS A 173 12.83 -1.12 -12.86
C LYS A 173 14.27 -0.64 -12.61
N SER A 174 14.78 0.23 -13.45
CA SER A 174 16.10 0.83 -13.24
C SER A 174 16.11 1.77 -12.03
N PRO A 175 17.26 2.01 -11.38
CA PRO A 175 17.36 3.02 -10.31
C PRO A 175 16.82 4.38 -10.73
N LYS A 176 17.14 4.83 -11.95
CA LYS A 176 16.60 6.07 -12.53
C LYS A 176 15.07 6.06 -12.55
N ALA A 177 14.45 4.97 -13.00
CA ALA A 177 12.99 4.88 -13.05
C ALA A 177 12.35 4.93 -11.67
N LEU A 178 12.96 4.27 -10.66
CA LEU A 178 12.50 4.29 -9.27
C LEU A 178 12.63 5.68 -8.66
N ILE A 179 13.76 6.36 -8.84
CA ILE A 179 14.00 7.73 -8.39
C ILE A 179 13.00 8.69 -9.06
N HIS A 180 12.79 8.58 -10.36
CA HIS A 180 11.81 9.40 -11.08
C HIS A 180 10.39 9.19 -10.55
N TYR A 181 10.03 7.94 -10.20
CA TYR A 181 8.72 7.65 -9.63
C TYR A 181 8.56 8.29 -8.24
N LEU A 182 9.58 8.14 -7.37
CA LEU A 182 9.63 8.77 -6.04
C LEU A 182 9.48 10.31 -6.15
N VAL A 183 10.26 10.94 -7.01
CA VAL A 183 10.24 12.39 -7.20
C VAL A 183 8.88 12.86 -7.72
N LYS A 184 8.30 12.14 -8.69
CA LYS A 184 6.97 12.46 -9.21
C LYS A 184 5.87 12.29 -8.16
N ALA A 185 5.96 11.23 -7.32
CA ALA A 185 5.03 11.04 -6.20
C ALA A 185 5.09 12.23 -5.22
N ALA A 186 6.30 12.60 -4.79
CA ALA A 186 6.50 13.76 -3.91
C ALA A 186 5.99 15.07 -4.53
N GLY A 187 6.26 15.31 -5.81
CA GLY A 187 5.77 16.49 -6.55
C GLY A 187 4.25 16.54 -6.69
N LYS A 188 3.59 15.38 -6.65
CA LYS A 188 2.11 15.26 -6.60
C LYS A 188 1.56 15.15 -5.17
N ASN A 189 2.37 15.50 -4.18
CA ASN A 189 2.02 15.51 -2.76
C ASN A 189 1.63 14.14 -2.20
N ALA A 190 2.22 13.06 -2.72
CA ALA A 190 1.96 11.68 -2.30
C ALA A 190 3.21 11.03 -1.70
N ASN A 191 3.00 10.19 -0.69
CA ASN A 191 3.99 9.23 -0.24
C ASN A 191 4.12 8.09 -1.26
N LEU A 192 5.29 7.48 -1.34
CA LEU A 192 5.52 6.30 -2.15
C LEU A 192 5.68 5.06 -1.27
N LEU A 193 4.79 4.08 -1.46
CA LEU A 193 4.95 2.71 -0.97
C LEU A 193 5.61 1.88 -2.08
N MET A 194 6.91 1.57 -1.92
CA MET A 194 7.65 0.76 -2.89
C MET A 194 7.68 -0.70 -2.43
N ASN A 195 6.97 -1.55 -3.15
CA ASN A 195 6.86 -2.97 -2.83
C ASN A 195 8.05 -3.79 -3.32
N ILE A 196 8.45 -4.75 -2.47
CA ILE A 196 9.42 -5.81 -2.78
C ILE A 196 8.82 -7.13 -2.33
N GLY A 197 8.86 -8.16 -3.18
CA GLY A 197 8.47 -9.53 -2.81
C GLY A 197 9.64 -10.29 -2.19
N PRO A 198 9.64 -10.59 -0.87
CA PRO A 198 10.66 -11.42 -0.24
C PRO A 198 10.66 -12.83 -0.81
N GLN A 199 11.84 -13.45 -0.85
CA GLN A 199 12.00 -14.85 -1.25
C GLN A 199 11.41 -15.80 -0.20
N PRO A 200 11.14 -17.06 -0.54
CA PRO A 200 10.58 -18.04 0.41
C PRO A 200 11.45 -18.31 1.64
N ASN A 201 12.75 -18.03 1.57
CA ASN A 201 13.69 -18.11 2.70
C ASN A 201 13.69 -16.88 3.60
N GLY A 202 12.87 -15.85 3.27
CA GLY A 202 12.79 -14.59 4.00
C GLY A 202 13.79 -13.52 3.57
N GLU A 203 14.72 -13.82 2.65
CA GLU A 203 15.67 -12.84 2.13
C GLU A 203 15.04 -11.95 1.05
N LEU A 204 15.55 -10.75 0.90
CA LEU A 204 15.20 -9.90 -0.22
C LEU A 204 16.01 -10.31 -1.47
N PRO A 205 15.39 -10.30 -2.68
CA PRO A 205 16.12 -10.55 -3.91
C PRO A 205 17.31 -9.61 -4.08
N ALA A 206 18.48 -10.15 -4.44
CA ALA A 206 19.73 -9.36 -4.55
C ALA A 206 19.59 -8.15 -5.49
N THR A 207 18.85 -8.31 -6.59
CA THR A 207 18.56 -7.21 -7.53
C THR A 207 17.74 -6.10 -6.86
N ALA A 208 16.74 -6.45 -6.04
CA ALA A 208 15.96 -5.45 -5.30
C ALA A 208 16.84 -4.68 -4.30
N VAL A 209 17.70 -5.39 -3.58
CA VAL A 209 18.67 -4.78 -2.64
C VAL A 209 19.61 -3.81 -3.37
N ASP A 210 20.17 -4.21 -4.53
CA ASP A 210 21.01 -3.33 -5.36
C ASP A 210 20.26 -2.06 -5.78
N ARG A 211 19.01 -2.19 -6.22
CA ARG A 211 18.18 -1.04 -6.61
C ARG A 211 17.92 -0.10 -5.44
N LEU A 212 17.58 -0.65 -4.26
CA LEU A 212 17.35 0.15 -3.06
C LEU A 212 18.62 0.89 -2.62
N LYS A 213 19.80 0.24 -2.66
CA LYS A 213 21.07 0.91 -2.35
C LYS A 213 21.32 2.11 -3.24
N LYS A 214 21.08 1.98 -4.55
CA LYS A 214 21.25 3.10 -5.50
C LYS A 214 20.22 4.22 -5.31
N VAL A 215 18.99 3.88 -4.91
CA VAL A 215 18.01 4.90 -4.50
C VAL A 215 18.47 5.56 -3.19
N GLY A 216 19.00 4.79 -2.24
CA GLY A 216 19.56 5.29 -0.99
C GLY A 216 20.71 6.28 -1.23
N GLU A 217 21.69 5.93 -2.06
CA GLU A 217 22.80 6.83 -2.45
C GLU A 217 22.29 8.16 -3.02
N TRP A 218 21.25 8.13 -3.84
CA TRP A 218 20.62 9.35 -4.34
C TRP A 218 19.91 10.11 -3.20
N MET A 219 19.22 9.41 -2.31
CA MET A 219 18.55 10.03 -1.15
C MET A 219 19.52 10.64 -0.15
N ASP A 220 20.71 10.05 0.04
CA ASP A 220 21.75 10.62 0.89
C ASP A 220 22.21 12.00 0.37
N GLN A 221 22.23 12.18 -0.94
CA GLN A 221 22.62 13.43 -1.57
C GLN A 221 21.48 14.44 -1.71
N TYR A 222 20.28 13.97 -2.04
CA TYR A 222 19.16 14.84 -2.45
C TYR A 222 17.90 14.69 -1.59
N GLY A 223 17.92 13.87 -0.55
CA GLY A 223 16.74 13.54 0.26
C GLY A 223 16.08 14.73 0.92
N GLU A 224 16.80 15.86 1.13
CA GLU A 224 16.19 17.10 1.63
C GLU A 224 15.09 17.63 0.69
N THR A 225 15.17 17.29 -0.60
CA THR A 225 14.19 17.71 -1.61
C THR A 225 12.93 16.84 -1.61
N ILE A 226 12.92 15.75 -0.80
CA ILE A 226 11.83 14.80 -0.64
C ILE A 226 11.31 14.78 0.79
N TYR A 227 12.19 14.59 1.78
CA TYR A 227 11.80 14.45 3.19
C TYR A 227 11.23 15.74 3.77
N GLY A 228 10.00 15.64 4.29
CA GLY A 228 9.30 16.76 4.92
C GLY A 228 8.85 17.84 3.95
N THR A 229 8.77 17.52 2.66
CA THR A 229 8.25 18.42 1.62
C THR A 229 6.74 18.23 1.41
N ARG A 230 6.18 19.14 0.63
CA ARG A 230 4.87 19.04 -0.01
C ARG A 230 5.05 19.22 -1.52
N GLY A 231 4.02 18.91 -2.31
CA GLY A 231 4.00 19.29 -3.72
C GLY A 231 4.30 20.78 -3.87
N GLY A 232 5.14 21.12 -4.84
CA GLY A 232 5.59 22.50 -5.04
C GLY A 232 4.57 23.35 -5.82
N ASP A 233 4.88 24.64 -5.94
CA ASP A 233 3.99 25.62 -6.58
C ASP A 233 4.00 25.53 -8.13
N VAL A 234 5.02 24.86 -8.69
CA VAL A 234 5.06 24.60 -10.12
C VAL A 234 4.32 23.30 -10.41
N ALA A 235 3.26 23.39 -11.18
CA ALA A 235 2.46 22.23 -11.57
C ALA A 235 3.35 21.16 -12.25
N PRO A 236 3.01 19.88 -12.13
CA PRO A 236 3.72 18.82 -12.85
C PRO A 236 3.70 19.03 -14.37
N HIS A 237 4.87 18.87 -14.98
CA HIS A 237 5.10 18.98 -16.42
C HIS A 237 5.76 17.72 -16.97
N PRO A 238 5.74 17.49 -18.30
CA PRO A 238 6.47 16.38 -18.91
C PRO A 238 7.96 16.35 -18.57
N TRP A 239 8.60 17.51 -18.40
CA TRP A 239 10.01 17.63 -18.06
C TRP A 239 10.31 17.40 -16.55
N GLY A 240 9.31 17.49 -15.65
CA GLY A 240 9.56 17.32 -14.22
C GLY A 240 8.46 17.82 -13.29
N VAL A 241 8.81 17.97 -12.02
CA VAL A 241 7.90 18.37 -10.93
C VAL A 241 8.63 19.31 -9.97
N SER A 242 7.90 19.89 -9.03
CA SER A 242 8.49 20.64 -7.93
C SER A 242 8.03 20.12 -6.57
N THR A 243 8.87 20.33 -5.55
CA THR A 243 8.55 20.11 -4.14
C THR A 243 8.90 21.36 -3.34
N ARG A 244 8.23 21.59 -2.22
CA ARG A 244 8.45 22.74 -1.34
C ARG A 244 8.68 22.30 0.11
N LYS A 245 9.63 22.98 0.77
CA LYS A 245 9.88 22.83 2.22
C LYS A 245 10.09 24.21 2.83
N GLY A 246 9.09 24.71 3.55
CA GLY A 246 9.10 26.11 4.01
C GLY A 246 9.26 27.07 2.82
N ASP A 247 10.24 27.95 2.87
CA ASP A 247 10.53 28.95 1.83
C ASP A 247 11.37 28.40 0.66
N ARG A 248 11.79 27.14 0.73
CA ARG A 248 12.62 26.52 -0.31
C ARG A 248 11.75 25.78 -1.32
N LEU A 249 11.88 26.14 -2.59
CA LEU A 249 11.30 25.46 -3.74
C LEU A 249 12.38 24.66 -4.44
N PHE A 250 12.15 23.35 -4.61
CA PHE A 250 13.03 22.46 -5.36
C PHE A 250 12.39 22.13 -6.70
N ILE A 251 13.13 22.31 -7.77
CA ILE A 251 12.71 21.97 -9.14
C ILE A 251 13.44 20.68 -9.54
N HIS A 252 12.67 19.66 -9.85
CA HIS A 252 13.18 18.37 -10.28
C HIS A 252 13.02 18.25 -11.79
N VAL A 253 14.12 18.36 -12.52
CA VAL A 253 14.15 18.16 -13.97
C VAL A 253 14.45 16.68 -14.26
N LEU A 254 13.48 15.97 -14.78
CA LEU A 254 13.54 14.52 -15.02
C LEU A 254 13.85 14.18 -16.47
N ASP A 255 13.50 15.06 -17.39
CA ASP A 255 13.75 14.91 -18.82
C ASP A 255 14.14 16.28 -19.40
N LEU A 256 15.39 16.40 -19.82
CA LEU A 256 15.90 17.53 -20.59
C LEU A 256 15.81 17.11 -22.07
N LYS A 257 14.79 17.61 -22.76
CA LYS A 257 14.83 17.59 -24.23
C LYS A 257 15.63 18.81 -24.65
N ASP A 258 16.76 18.56 -25.30
CA ASP A 258 17.45 19.61 -26.04
C ASP A 258 16.49 20.11 -27.12
N ASN A 259 16.09 21.39 -27.01
CA ASN A 259 15.36 22.09 -28.07
C ASN A 259 16.34 22.65 -29.07
#